data_368f8c0a8e5d08fcd4cbfe1079c99f51
#
_entry.id   368f8c0a8e5d08fcd4cbfe1079c99f51
#
_cell.length_a   1.000
_cell.length_b   1.000
_cell.length_c   1.000
_cell.angle_alpha   90.00
_cell.angle_beta   90.00
_cell.angle_gamma   90.00
#
_symmetry.space_group_name_H-M   'P 1'
#
loop_
_entity.id
_entity.type
_entity.pdbx_description
1 polymer ?
#
loop_
_entity_poly.entity_id
_entity_poly.type
_entity_poly.pdbx_seq_one_letter_code
_entity_poly.pdbx_strand_id
1 'polypeptide(L)'
;MRTVFGDAGYWIALLNPRDRLHERAKRVSRLMGRHRVITSELILIEYLDDSSYRGEFLRRLAVATVQRLRKDANTTIVPLSRAQFAEALRMYADRPDKTWSLTDCSSFQIMERYGLREALAHDEHFGQAGFKALLREEA
;
A
#
# COMPACT_ATOMS: atom_id res chain seq x y z
N MET A 1 10.32 1.32 -16.99
CA MET A 1 9.67 2.13 -15.94
C MET A 1 9.61 1.29 -14.67
N ARG A 2 10.03 1.86 -13.57
CA ARG A 2 10.03 1.19 -12.25
C ARG A 2 8.61 0.86 -11.81
N THR A 3 8.40 -0.33 -11.24
CA THR A 3 7.10 -0.74 -10.70
C THR A 3 7.25 -1.07 -9.21
N VAL A 4 6.38 -0.52 -8.39
CA VAL A 4 6.38 -0.73 -6.94
C VAL A 4 4.97 -1.06 -6.46
N PHE A 5 4.88 -1.67 -5.28
CA PHE A 5 3.61 -1.89 -4.62
C PHE A 5 3.26 -0.67 -3.77
N GLY A 6 2.01 -0.26 -3.76
CA GLY A 6 1.54 0.85 -2.93
C GLY A 6 0.74 0.37 -1.74
N ASP A 7 1.20 0.70 -0.52
CA ASP A 7 0.52 0.39 0.74
C ASP A 7 -0.31 1.59 1.20
N ALA A 8 -1.31 1.34 2.02
CA ALA A 8 -2.22 2.40 2.50
C ALA A 8 -1.47 3.51 3.24
N GLY A 9 -0.47 3.15 4.05
CA GLY A 9 0.32 4.12 4.81
C GLY A 9 0.99 5.17 3.94
N TYR A 10 1.37 4.81 2.71
CA TYR A 10 1.95 5.77 1.77
C TYR A 10 0.95 6.86 1.38
N TRP A 11 -0.26 6.47 0.97
CA TRP A 11 -1.27 7.47 0.58
C TRP A 11 -1.76 8.28 1.76
N ILE A 12 -1.91 7.64 2.94
CA ILE A 12 -2.25 8.35 4.17
C ILE A 12 -1.21 9.44 4.43
N ALA A 13 0.06 9.07 4.43
CA ALA A 13 1.17 9.99 4.70
C ALA A 13 1.28 11.08 3.62
N LEU A 14 1.13 10.71 2.37
CA LEU A 14 1.29 11.65 1.25
C LEU A 14 0.24 12.77 1.30
N LEU A 15 -0.99 12.43 1.71
CA LEU A 15 -2.11 13.36 1.62
C LEU A 15 -2.47 14.03 2.94
N ASN A 16 -2.03 13.50 4.08
CA ASN A 16 -2.31 14.09 5.38
C ASN A 16 -1.07 14.83 5.91
N PRO A 17 -1.09 16.19 5.90
CA PRO A 17 0.07 16.96 6.37
C PRO A 17 0.43 16.72 7.84
N ARG A 18 -0.49 16.18 8.63
CA ARG A 18 -0.26 15.87 10.05
C ARG A 18 0.35 14.50 10.28
N ASP A 19 0.44 13.68 9.23
CA ASP A 19 1.07 12.36 9.37
C ASP A 19 2.58 12.52 9.55
N ARG A 20 3.15 11.77 10.49
CA ARG A 20 4.59 11.86 10.80
C ARG A 20 5.48 11.50 9.61
N LEU A 21 4.96 10.77 8.64
CA LEU A 21 5.70 10.37 7.44
C LEU A 21 5.41 11.25 6.23
N HIS A 22 4.64 12.34 6.41
CA HIS A 22 4.20 13.18 5.31
C HIS A 22 5.36 13.68 4.44
N GLU A 23 6.36 14.29 5.07
CA GLU A 23 7.50 14.84 4.32
C GLU A 23 8.32 13.75 3.66
N ARG A 24 8.47 12.60 4.32
CA ARG A 24 9.20 11.47 3.75
C ARG A 24 8.47 10.88 2.55
N ALA A 25 7.16 10.72 2.62
CA ALA A 25 6.35 10.22 1.52
C ALA A 25 6.45 11.13 0.31
N LYS A 26 6.39 12.44 0.51
CA LYS A 26 6.54 13.42 -0.56
C LYS A 26 7.93 13.33 -1.20
N ARG A 27 8.97 13.21 -0.39
CA ARG A 27 10.35 13.10 -0.88
C ARG A 27 10.55 11.84 -1.71
N VAL A 28 10.09 10.70 -1.20
CA VAL A 28 10.18 9.43 -1.92
C VAL A 28 9.42 9.49 -3.24
N SER A 29 8.22 10.06 -3.22
CA SER A 29 7.41 10.24 -4.42
C SER A 29 8.15 11.04 -5.49
N ARG A 30 8.79 12.14 -5.10
CA ARG A 30 9.56 12.98 -6.03
C ARG A 30 10.78 12.25 -6.58
N LEU A 31 11.50 11.53 -5.73
CA LEU A 31 12.72 10.83 -6.13
C LEU A 31 12.46 9.67 -7.09
N MET A 32 11.28 9.09 -7.02
CA MET A 32 10.94 7.97 -7.90
C MET A 32 10.71 8.39 -9.35
N GLY A 33 10.33 9.64 -9.60
CA GLY A 33 9.95 10.09 -10.93
C GLY A 33 8.77 9.30 -11.47
N ARG A 34 8.77 9.03 -12.79
CA ARG A 34 7.72 8.21 -13.41
C ARG A 34 7.86 6.76 -13.00
N HIS A 35 6.77 6.16 -12.56
CA HIS A 35 6.76 4.77 -12.10
C HIS A 35 5.36 4.20 -12.23
N ARG A 36 5.27 2.88 -12.17
CA ARG A 36 4.00 2.17 -12.07
C ARG A 36 3.76 1.74 -10.65
N VAL A 37 2.50 1.74 -10.24
CA VAL A 37 2.09 1.28 -8.92
C VAL A 37 1.12 0.12 -9.09
N ILE A 38 1.37 -0.94 -8.34
CA ILE A 38 0.39 -2.02 -8.17
C ILE A 38 -0.10 -1.92 -6.73
N THR A 39 -1.40 -1.91 -6.56
CA THR A 39 -2.04 -1.90 -5.26
C THR A 39 -3.24 -2.85 -5.29
N SER A 40 -4.09 -2.81 -4.28
CA SER A 40 -5.23 -3.71 -4.22
C SER A 40 -6.47 -2.99 -3.70
N GLU A 41 -7.65 -3.55 -3.99
CA GLU A 41 -8.89 -3.05 -3.40
C GLU A 41 -8.84 -3.10 -1.87
N LEU A 42 -8.21 -4.12 -1.30
CA LEU A 42 -8.10 -4.25 0.16
C LEU A 42 -7.28 -3.10 0.75
N ILE A 43 -6.20 -2.69 0.07
CA ILE A 43 -5.41 -1.51 0.46
C ILE A 43 -6.26 -0.24 0.37
N LEU A 44 -7.04 -0.08 -0.69
CA LEU A 44 -7.88 1.10 -0.86
C LEU A 44 -8.98 1.16 0.21
N ILE A 45 -9.52 0.00 0.60
CA ILE A 45 -10.47 -0.08 1.70
C ILE A 45 -9.82 0.42 3.00
N GLU A 46 -8.62 -0.07 3.30
CA GLU A 46 -7.87 0.35 4.50
C GLU A 46 -7.62 1.86 4.50
N TYR A 47 -7.23 2.42 3.36
CA TYR A 47 -7.01 3.86 3.21
C TYR A 47 -8.30 4.65 3.44
N LEU A 48 -9.41 4.22 2.84
CA LEU A 48 -10.71 4.89 3.01
C LEU A 48 -11.22 4.78 4.45
N ASP A 49 -11.03 3.62 5.08
CA ASP A 49 -11.42 3.41 6.48
C ASP A 49 -10.63 4.33 7.41
N ASP A 50 -9.32 4.45 7.21
CA ASP A 50 -8.49 5.37 7.99
C ASP A 50 -8.97 6.82 7.83
N SER A 51 -9.30 7.22 6.60
CA SER A 51 -9.73 8.59 6.30
C SER A 51 -11.11 8.90 6.85
N SER A 52 -11.92 7.89 7.16
CA SER A 52 -13.33 8.06 7.52
C SER A 52 -13.55 8.83 8.82
N TYR A 53 -12.58 8.82 9.73
CA TYR A 53 -12.68 9.55 11.00
C TYR A 53 -11.66 10.67 11.16
N ARG A 54 -11.13 11.18 10.04
CA ARG A 54 -10.16 12.29 10.06
C ARG A 54 -10.75 13.60 9.56
N GLY A 55 -12.08 13.69 9.49
CA GLY A 55 -12.77 14.89 9.08
C GLY A 55 -13.20 14.85 7.62
N GLU A 56 -14.13 15.74 7.29
CA GLU A 56 -14.75 15.77 5.97
C GLU A 56 -13.76 16.05 4.84
N PHE A 57 -12.81 16.94 5.08
CA PHE A 57 -11.84 17.31 4.06
C PHE A 57 -10.98 16.12 3.63
N LEU A 58 -10.40 15.38 4.60
CA LEU A 58 -9.57 14.23 4.27
C LEU A 58 -10.40 13.08 3.70
N ARG A 59 -11.63 12.93 4.14
CA ARG A 59 -12.54 11.93 3.58
C ARG A 59 -12.80 12.18 2.10
N ARG A 60 -13.08 13.42 1.73
CA ARG A 60 -13.29 13.80 0.33
C ARG A 60 -12.03 13.65 -0.50
N LEU A 61 -10.90 14.03 0.06
CA LEU A 61 -9.61 13.91 -0.61
C LEU A 61 -9.26 12.44 -0.88
N ALA A 62 -9.59 11.56 0.06
CA ALA A 62 -9.37 10.13 -0.10
C ALA A 62 -10.21 9.57 -1.25
N VAL A 63 -11.48 9.95 -1.34
CA VAL A 63 -12.34 9.54 -2.46
C VAL A 63 -11.76 10.01 -3.79
N ALA A 64 -11.36 11.28 -3.86
CA ALA A 64 -10.77 11.84 -5.09
C ALA A 64 -9.49 11.09 -5.48
N THR A 65 -8.67 10.73 -4.50
CA THR A 65 -7.44 9.96 -4.73
C THR A 65 -7.74 8.59 -5.32
N VAL A 66 -8.69 7.87 -4.72
CA VAL A 66 -9.08 6.54 -5.21
C VAL A 66 -9.61 6.60 -6.63
N GLN A 67 -10.45 7.60 -6.93
CA GLN A 67 -10.99 7.78 -8.28
C GLN A 67 -9.89 8.09 -9.29
N ARG A 68 -8.91 8.89 -8.91
CA ARG A 68 -7.75 9.18 -9.76
C ARG A 68 -6.93 7.92 -10.02
N LEU A 69 -6.67 7.12 -8.99
CA LEU A 69 -5.92 5.88 -9.13
C LEU A 69 -6.64 4.89 -10.06
N ARG A 70 -7.96 4.83 -9.97
CA ARG A 70 -8.76 3.94 -10.83
C ARG A 70 -8.68 4.32 -12.31
N LYS A 71 -8.38 5.55 -12.62
CA LYS A 71 -8.27 6.05 -13.99
C LYS A 71 -6.85 6.15 -14.49
N ASP A 72 -5.87 6.04 -13.62
CA ASP A 72 -4.46 6.20 -13.95
C ASP A 72 -3.96 4.99 -14.75
N ALA A 73 -3.42 5.25 -15.94
CA ALA A 73 -2.88 4.19 -16.80
C ALA A 73 -1.66 3.49 -16.17
N ASN A 74 -0.98 4.13 -15.24
CA ASN A 74 0.20 3.59 -14.57
C ASN A 74 -0.11 2.94 -13.23
N THR A 75 -1.38 2.78 -12.89
CA THR A 75 -1.82 2.13 -11.64
C THR A 75 -2.63 0.88 -11.96
N THR A 76 -2.25 -0.23 -11.34
CA THR A 76 -3.01 -1.47 -11.39
C THR A 76 -3.62 -1.72 -10.02
N ILE A 77 -4.93 -1.89 -9.96
CA ILE A 77 -5.65 -2.19 -8.71
C ILE A 77 -6.11 -3.64 -8.79
N VAL A 78 -5.49 -4.50 -7.98
CA VAL A 78 -5.86 -5.91 -7.93
C VAL A 78 -7.18 -6.06 -7.17
N PRO A 79 -8.20 -6.68 -7.78
CA PRO A 79 -9.48 -6.82 -7.11
C PRO A 79 -9.40 -7.80 -5.94
N LEU A 80 -10.23 -7.55 -4.92
CA LEU A 80 -10.41 -8.47 -3.80
C LEU A 80 -11.36 -9.58 -4.24
N SER A 81 -10.85 -10.52 -5.04
CA SER A 81 -11.60 -11.66 -5.51
C SER A 81 -11.67 -12.73 -4.43
N ARG A 82 -12.58 -13.69 -4.63
CA ARG A 82 -12.67 -14.86 -3.76
C ARG A 82 -11.33 -15.61 -3.71
N ALA A 83 -10.69 -15.76 -4.85
CA ALA A 83 -9.39 -16.43 -4.94
C ALA A 83 -8.30 -15.66 -4.18
N GLN A 84 -8.26 -14.34 -4.32
CA GLN A 84 -7.28 -13.51 -3.61
C GLN A 84 -7.48 -13.59 -2.09
N PHE A 85 -8.73 -13.57 -1.65
CA PHE A 85 -9.06 -13.73 -0.23
C PHE A 85 -8.57 -15.09 0.29
N ALA A 86 -8.87 -16.16 -0.44
CA ALA A 86 -8.48 -17.51 -0.03
C ALA A 86 -6.96 -17.68 0.08
N GLU A 87 -6.22 -17.11 -0.86
CA GLU A 87 -4.76 -17.15 -0.84
C GLU A 87 -4.19 -16.37 0.35
N ALA A 88 -4.72 -15.17 0.61
CA ALA A 88 -4.29 -14.38 1.75
C ALA A 88 -4.58 -15.09 3.08
N LEU A 89 -5.75 -15.71 3.18
CA LEU A 89 -6.14 -16.45 4.37
C LEU A 89 -5.20 -17.64 4.62
N ARG A 90 -4.77 -18.31 3.55
CA ARG A 90 -3.83 -19.43 3.67
C ARG A 90 -2.49 -18.95 4.24
N MET A 91 -1.93 -17.87 3.70
CA MET A 91 -0.69 -17.31 4.23
C MET A 91 -0.85 -16.88 5.69
N TYR A 92 -1.96 -16.25 6.01
CA TYR A 92 -2.26 -15.82 7.38
C TYR A 92 -2.25 -17.03 8.33
N ALA A 93 -2.88 -18.13 7.91
CA ALA A 93 -2.92 -19.35 8.72
C ALA A 93 -1.55 -20.02 8.83
N ASP A 94 -0.73 -19.97 7.78
CA ASP A 94 0.56 -20.63 7.72
C ASP A 94 1.67 -19.90 8.49
N ARG A 95 1.42 -18.64 8.89
CA ARG A 95 2.42 -17.81 9.57
C ARG A 95 1.94 -17.32 10.94
N PRO A 96 1.62 -18.25 11.87
CA PRO A 96 1.23 -17.84 13.24
C PRO A 96 2.39 -17.22 14.03
N ASP A 97 3.62 -17.37 13.54
CA ASP A 97 4.82 -16.76 14.10
C ASP A 97 4.94 -15.26 13.83
N LYS A 98 4.09 -14.73 12.95
CA LYS A 98 4.10 -13.32 12.54
C LYS A 98 2.84 -12.59 13.02
N THR A 99 2.96 -11.27 13.16
CA THR A 99 1.81 -10.40 13.47
C THR A 99 1.26 -9.76 12.19
N TRP A 100 1.50 -10.36 11.04
CA TRP A 100 1.01 -9.86 9.75
C TRP A 100 -0.51 -9.87 9.72
N SER A 101 -1.11 -8.76 9.28
CA SER A 101 -2.55 -8.70 9.05
C SER A 101 -2.92 -9.48 7.79
N LEU A 102 -4.22 -9.71 7.60
CA LEU A 102 -4.69 -10.32 6.35
C LEU A 102 -4.37 -9.43 5.16
N THR A 103 -4.45 -8.11 5.34
CA THR A 103 -4.06 -7.14 4.31
C THR A 103 -2.58 -7.28 3.96
N ASP A 104 -1.71 -7.42 4.96
CA ASP A 104 -0.28 -7.66 4.72
C ASP A 104 -0.08 -8.93 3.88
N CYS A 105 -0.72 -10.02 4.27
CA CYS A 105 -0.61 -11.30 3.56
C CYS A 105 -1.05 -11.17 2.11
N SER A 106 -2.16 -10.48 1.87
CA SER A 106 -2.63 -10.21 0.50
C SER A 106 -1.59 -9.41 -0.29
N SER A 107 -1.04 -8.38 0.33
CA SER A 107 -0.03 -7.51 -0.31
C SER A 107 1.22 -8.31 -0.69
N PHE A 108 1.70 -9.15 0.22
CA PHE A 108 2.91 -9.96 -0.05
C PHE A 108 2.68 -10.95 -1.19
N GLN A 109 1.51 -11.55 -1.26
CA GLN A 109 1.19 -12.47 -2.36
C GLN A 109 1.09 -11.76 -3.69
N ILE A 110 0.51 -10.57 -3.70
CA ILE A 110 0.46 -9.75 -4.92
C ILE A 110 1.86 -9.38 -5.37
N MET A 111 2.72 -8.96 -4.43
CA MET A 111 4.09 -8.62 -4.75
C MET A 111 4.85 -9.80 -5.36
N GLU A 112 4.69 -10.99 -4.80
CA GLU A 112 5.31 -12.20 -5.37
C GLU A 112 4.79 -12.50 -6.76
N ARG A 113 3.47 -12.43 -6.95
CA ARG A 113 2.85 -12.72 -8.24
C ARG A 113 3.35 -11.80 -9.35
N TYR A 114 3.54 -10.53 -9.03
CA TYR A 114 3.99 -9.53 -10.00
C TYR A 114 5.51 -9.36 -10.03
N GLY A 115 6.25 -10.13 -9.25
CA GLY A 115 7.70 -10.05 -9.22
C GLY A 115 8.24 -8.75 -8.64
N LEU A 116 7.52 -8.13 -7.71
CA LEU A 116 7.90 -6.86 -7.10
C LEU A 116 8.81 -7.08 -5.90
N ARG A 117 9.80 -6.22 -5.72
CA ARG A 117 10.70 -6.26 -4.58
C ARG A 117 10.57 -5.06 -3.66
N GLU A 118 9.95 -3.98 -4.13
CA GLU A 118 9.89 -2.71 -3.43
C GLU A 118 8.45 -2.28 -3.21
N ALA A 119 8.18 -1.71 -2.04
CA ALA A 119 6.87 -1.20 -1.69
C ALA A 119 6.97 0.22 -1.16
N LEU A 120 6.01 1.06 -1.55
CA LEU A 120 5.78 2.35 -0.91
C LEU A 120 5.08 2.06 0.40
N ALA A 121 5.88 1.72 1.41
CA ALA A 121 5.42 1.28 2.72
C ALA A 121 6.46 1.63 3.79
N HIS A 122 6.00 1.78 5.02
CA HIS A 122 6.86 2.00 6.18
C HIS A 122 6.88 0.79 7.12
N ASP A 123 5.83 -0.03 7.09
CA ASP A 123 5.64 -1.14 8.01
C ASP A 123 6.80 -2.14 7.92
N GLU A 124 7.36 -2.51 9.07
CA GLU A 124 8.46 -3.48 9.16
C GLU A 124 8.08 -4.86 8.63
N HIS A 125 6.78 -5.16 8.55
CA HIS A 125 6.30 -6.45 8.05
C HIS A 125 6.76 -6.71 6.62
N PHE A 126 6.88 -5.67 5.79
CA PHE A 126 7.38 -5.82 4.43
C PHE A 126 8.82 -6.31 4.41
N GLY A 127 9.68 -5.76 5.28
CA GLY A 127 11.06 -6.23 5.42
C GLY A 127 11.13 -7.66 5.92
N GLN A 128 10.27 -8.03 6.87
CA GLN A 128 10.19 -9.40 7.38
C GLN A 128 9.83 -10.40 6.29
N ALA A 129 9.01 -9.98 5.32
CA ALA A 129 8.60 -10.82 4.20
C ALA A 129 9.60 -10.83 3.05
N GLY A 130 10.72 -10.11 3.17
CA GLY A 130 11.78 -10.10 2.17
C GLY A 130 11.70 -8.96 1.16
N PHE A 131 10.86 -7.96 1.40
CA PHE A 131 10.69 -6.80 0.52
C PHE A 131 11.35 -5.56 1.09
N LYS A 132 11.60 -4.58 0.24
CA LYS A 132 12.16 -3.30 0.66
C LYS A 132 11.03 -2.30 0.87
N ALA A 133 10.90 -1.76 2.08
CA ALA A 133 9.94 -0.72 2.43
C ALA A 133 10.59 0.64 2.20
N LEU A 134 10.18 1.32 1.14
CA LEU A 134 10.85 2.55 0.67
C LEU A 134 10.66 3.76 1.60
N LEU A 135 9.67 3.73 2.49
CA LEU A 135 9.44 4.82 3.45
C LEU A 135 10.22 4.66 4.73
N ARG A 136 10.94 3.55 4.92
CA ARG A 136 11.81 3.39 6.09
C ARG A 136 13.13 4.09 5.84
N GLU A 137 13.67 4.75 6.88
CA GLU A 137 15.00 5.33 6.78
C GLU A 137 16.03 4.21 6.78
N GLU A 138 16.99 4.35 5.89
CA GLU A 138 18.18 3.54 5.96
C GLU A 138 19.02 4.07 7.11
N ALA A 139 19.45 3.15 7.96
CA ALA A 139 20.30 3.49 9.08
C ALA A 139 21.66 4.00 8.59
#